data_c972d427b73bb9a61cac84b5e65c6a68
#
_entry.id   c972d427b73bb9a61cac84b5e65c6a68
#
_cell.length_a   1.000
_cell.length_b   1.000
_cell.length_c   1.000
_cell.angle_alpha   90.00
_cell.angle_beta   90.00
_cell.angle_gamma   90.00
#
_symmetry.space_group_name_H-M   'P 1'
#
loop_
_entity.id
_entity.type
_entity.pdbx_description
1 polymer ?
#
loop_
_entity_poly.entity_id
_entity_poly.type
_entity_poly.pdbx_seq_one_letter_code
_entity_poly.pdbx_strand_id
1 'polypeptide(L)'
;MALSAGFHHALSCEIYQPLYEKALQEKNENITVCPDDSLSFLNSEAVNDILRSRRSLIFLDAHYPGSDYCNEHYRSDEWDKDIRLPLINELRILEGKIDNAIVIIDDCRIYLKDFAVTSGTLPEYADHGFDRANEFIGLLESFADTHSLHWHPEDTGYAVLWPHSLAGEVIKPLILPGDVTSKFLINRGVVGTTSMSVNRRLMDARFTSRWFVGAGLDIGGGPDSIGIYRSLFPLMRTVTVYDLPQGDAQYLDNVSDDSFDFVYSAHCLEHVVDPFIAINNWMRVLKPNGHLIITVPDEDMYEQKVWPSTFNTDHKHTFSIFKKSSWSPVSINVLELIQTITANHDVQKIELLNHSYLSGLPRFDQTRTPFAESGIEIVIKKRPQ
;
A
#
# COMPACT_ATOMS: atom_id res chain seq x y z
N MET A 1 -14.23 -1.98 23.58
CA MET A 1 -14.11 -1.75 22.12
C MET A 1 -14.83 -2.79 21.28
N ALA A 2 -14.52 -4.09 21.33
CA ALA A 2 -15.17 -5.10 20.45
C ALA A 2 -16.71 -5.06 20.51
N LEU A 3 -17.31 -5.08 21.69
CA LEU A 3 -18.77 -5.03 21.84
C LEU A 3 -19.40 -3.72 21.33
N SER A 4 -18.72 -2.59 21.49
CA SER A 4 -19.17 -1.30 20.95
C SER A 4 -19.09 -1.23 19.42
N ALA A 5 -18.28 -2.08 18.81
CA ALA A 5 -18.17 -2.27 17.36
C ALA A 5 -19.20 -3.27 16.78
N GLY A 6 -20.12 -3.77 17.62
CA GLY A 6 -21.21 -4.65 17.18
C GLY A 6 -20.93 -6.14 17.28
N PHE A 7 -19.83 -6.58 17.91
CA PHE A 7 -19.60 -7.99 18.20
C PHE A 7 -20.51 -8.46 19.34
N HIS A 8 -21.07 -9.65 19.19
CA HIS A 8 -22.00 -10.21 20.19
C HIS A 8 -21.29 -10.84 21.37
N HIS A 9 -20.06 -11.30 21.18
CA HIS A 9 -19.27 -11.95 22.22
C HIS A 9 -17.78 -11.70 21.96
N ALA A 10 -17.00 -11.55 23.02
CA ALA A 10 -15.55 -11.43 22.98
C ALA A 10 -14.91 -12.50 23.89
N LEU A 11 -13.93 -13.22 23.34
CA LEU A 11 -13.07 -14.12 24.10
C LEU A 11 -11.66 -13.56 24.13
N SER A 12 -10.99 -13.67 25.25
CA SER A 12 -9.60 -13.25 25.43
C SER A 12 -8.88 -14.24 26.35
N CYS A 13 -7.57 -14.24 26.31
CA CYS A 13 -6.73 -14.90 27.30
C CYS A 13 -5.76 -13.91 27.92
N GLU A 14 -5.36 -14.20 29.15
CA GLU A 14 -4.37 -13.44 29.90
C GLU A 14 -3.58 -14.39 30.79
N ILE A 15 -2.30 -14.54 30.52
CA ILE A 15 -1.40 -15.44 31.26
C ILE A 15 -0.98 -14.86 32.60
N TYR A 16 -0.94 -13.52 32.72
CA TYR A 16 -0.50 -12.88 33.93
C TYR A 16 -1.62 -12.73 34.95
N GLN A 17 -1.55 -13.51 36.01
CA GLN A 17 -2.62 -13.65 37.00
C GLN A 17 -3.18 -12.31 37.53
N PRO A 18 -2.39 -11.28 37.87
CA PRO A 18 -2.93 -10.00 38.33
C PRO A 18 -3.76 -9.25 37.29
N LEU A 19 -3.41 -9.32 36.00
CA LEU A 19 -4.20 -8.71 34.94
C LEU A 19 -5.46 -9.52 34.65
N TYR A 20 -5.39 -10.84 34.70
CA TYR A 20 -6.56 -11.69 34.60
C TYR A 20 -7.58 -11.36 35.72
N GLU A 21 -7.14 -11.29 36.99
CA GLU A 21 -8.00 -10.92 38.10
C GLU A 21 -8.61 -9.53 37.95
N LYS A 22 -7.85 -8.56 37.42
CA LYS A 22 -8.35 -7.24 37.12
C LYS A 22 -9.41 -7.28 36.01
N ALA A 23 -9.19 -8.04 34.94
CA ALA A 23 -10.14 -8.20 33.84
C ALA A 23 -11.46 -8.82 34.32
N LEU A 24 -11.42 -9.75 35.26
CA LEU A 24 -12.62 -10.34 35.86
C LEU A 24 -13.46 -9.37 36.68
N GLN A 25 -12.88 -8.26 37.14
CA GLN A 25 -13.61 -7.19 37.88
C GLN A 25 -14.48 -6.35 36.94
N GLU A 26 -14.09 -6.25 35.65
CA GLU A 26 -14.87 -5.56 34.63
C GLU A 26 -15.94 -6.49 34.03
N LYS A 27 -16.91 -6.89 34.88
CA LYS A 27 -17.92 -7.88 34.51
C LYS A 27 -18.77 -7.42 33.33
N ASN A 28 -18.65 -8.14 32.21
CA ASN A 28 -19.58 -8.08 31.09
C ASN A 28 -19.93 -9.51 30.68
N GLU A 29 -21.19 -9.84 30.65
CA GLU A 29 -21.68 -11.22 30.34
C GLU A 29 -21.30 -11.70 28.93
N ASN A 30 -20.94 -10.75 28.05
CA ASN A 30 -20.53 -11.04 26.68
C ASN A 30 -19.01 -11.07 26.52
N ILE A 31 -18.25 -11.00 27.62
CA ILE A 31 -16.78 -11.10 27.59
C ILE A 31 -16.34 -12.27 28.44
N THR A 32 -15.60 -13.18 27.85
CA THR A 32 -14.95 -14.29 28.55
C THR A 32 -13.44 -14.10 28.48
N VAL A 33 -12.78 -14.09 29.64
CA VAL A 33 -11.30 -14.06 29.73
C VAL A 33 -10.86 -15.39 30.34
N CYS A 34 -9.90 -16.06 29.72
CA CYS A 34 -9.32 -17.32 30.17
C CYS A 34 -7.94 -17.08 30.78
N PRO A 35 -7.59 -17.74 31.92
CA PRO A 35 -6.25 -17.67 32.52
C PRO A 35 -5.31 -18.63 31.80
N ASP A 36 -4.99 -18.33 30.53
CA ASP A 36 -4.23 -19.21 29.65
C ASP A 36 -3.24 -18.43 28.84
N ASP A 37 -2.18 -19.10 28.35
CA ASP A 37 -1.36 -18.59 27.27
C ASP A 37 -2.13 -18.61 25.93
N SER A 38 -1.68 -17.80 24.99
CA SER A 38 -2.35 -17.64 23.68
C SER A 38 -2.38 -18.94 22.86
N LEU A 39 -1.34 -19.78 22.95
CA LEU A 39 -1.25 -21.04 22.19
C LEU A 39 -2.25 -22.06 22.71
N SER A 40 -2.33 -22.25 24.05
CA SER A 40 -3.31 -23.08 24.70
C SER A 40 -4.73 -22.61 24.44
N PHE A 41 -4.94 -21.29 24.52
CA PHE A 41 -6.25 -20.67 24.25
C PHE A 41 -6.71 -20.90 22.81
N LEU A 42 -5.86 -20.63 21.79
CA LEU A 42 -6.20 -20.84 20.38
C LEU A 42 -6.43 -22.31 20.02
N ASN A 43 -5.82 -23.24 20.75
CA ASN A 43 -6.08 -24.68 20.59
C ASN A 43 -7.31 -25.17 21.35
N SER A 44 -7.93 -24.36 22.20
CA SER A 44 -9.09 -24.77 22.99
C SER A 44 -10.29 -25.16 22.12
N GLU A 45 -11.11 -26.10 22.62
CA GLU A 45 -12.33 -26.51 21.92
C GLU A 45 -13.29 -25.35 21.71
N ALA A 46 -13.42 -24.47 22.71
CA ALA A 46 -14.29 -23.30 22.64
C ALA A 46 -13.90 -22.33 21.47
N VAL A 47 -12.61 -22.06 21.26
CA VAL A 47 -12.15 -21.24 20.16
C VAL A 47 -12.33 -21.96 18.82
N ASN A 48 -11.98 -23.24 18.74
CA ASN A 48 -12.15 -24.05 17.54
C ASN A 48 -13.61 -24.13 17.08
N ASP A 49 -14.57 -24.26 18.01
CA ASP A 49 -16.01 -24.30 17.71
C ASP A 49 -16.50 -22.95 17.14
N ILE A 50 -16.00 -21.85 17.69
CA ILE A 50 -16.31 -20.50 17.17
C ILE A 50 -15.77 -20.32 15.77
N LEU A 51 -14.52 -20.66 15.52
CA LEU A 51 -13.88 -20.52 14.21
C LEU A 51 -14.57 -21.34 13.13
N ARG A 52 -15.09 -22.54 13.48
CA ARG A 52 -15.84 -23.39 12.54
C ARG A 52 -17.26 -22.92 12.27
N SER A 53 -17.93 -22.28 13.25
CA SER A 53 -19.37 -22.03 13.20
C SER A 53 -19.74 -20.55 12.96
N ARG A 54 -18.83 -19.63 13.16
CA ARG A 54 -19.12 -18.18 13.17
C ARG A 54 -18.11 -17.39 12.38
N ARG A 55 -18.55 -16.21 11.91
CA ARG A 55 -17.64 -15.17 11.45
C ARG A 55 -16.92 -14.59 12.66
N SER A 56 -15.61 -14.50 12.59
CA SER A 56 -14.78 -14.12 13.72
C SER A 56 -13.80 -13.01 13.33
N LEU A 57 -13.43 -12.21 14.32
CA LEU A 57 -12.28 -11.34 14.27
C LEU A 57 -11.28 -11.84 15.30
N ILE A 58 -10.07 -12.13 14.86
CA ILE A 58 -8.96 -12.56 15.73
C ILE A 58 -7.98 -11.38 15.79
N PHE A 59 -7.61 -10.97 16.99
CA PHE A 59 -6.59 -9.96 17.22
C PHE A 59 -5.39 -10.63 17.92
N LEU A 60 -4.27 -10.72 17.24
CA LEU A 60 -3.02 -11.30 17.73
C LEU A 60 -2.08 -10.19 18.17
N ASP A 61 -1.91 -10.06 19.47
CA ASP A 61 -1.08 -9.06 20.14
C ASP A 61 -0.33 -9.71 21.33
N ALA A 62 -0.14 -11.02 21.26
CA ALA A 62 0.55 -11.75 22.31
C ALA A 62 2.07 -11.66 22.10
N HIS A 63 2.67 -10.69 22.75
CA HIS A 63 4.10 -10.59 22.89
C HIS A 63 4.44 -10.22 24.34
N TYR A 64 5.71 -10.32 24.67
CA TYR A 64 6.19 -9.90 25.98
C TYR A 64 5.84 -8.41 26.21
N PRO A 65 5.00 -8.09 27.18
CA PRO A 65 4.70 -6.71 27.53
C PRO A 65 5.99 -6.08 28.08
N GLY A 66 6.61 -5.20 27.31
CA GLY A 66 7.86 -4.53 27.66
C GLY A 66 7.81 -3.84 29.01
N SER A 67 8.50 -2.72 29.14
CA SER A 67 8.64 -1.93 30.38
C SER A 67 7.32 -1.47 31.04
N ASP A 68 6.18 -1.60 30.37
CA ASP A 68 4.91 -1.02 30.81
C ASP A 68 4.34 -1.65 32.09
N TYR A 69 4.71 -2.89 32.40
CA TYR A 69 4.21 -3.59 33.59
C TYR A 69 5.26 -3.91 34.64
N CYS A 70 6.50 -3.43 34.51
CA CYS A 70 7.61 -3.59 35.49
C CYS A 70 7.83 -5.03 35.96
N ASN A 71 7.56 -6.03 35.12
CA ASN A 71 7.59 -7.44 35.52
C ASN A 71 8.99 -8.03 35.37
N GLU A 72 9.80 -7.99 36.45
CA GLU A 72 11.11 -8.64 36.52
C GLU A 72 11.04 -10.16 36.22
N HIS A 73 9.91 -10.81 36.48
CA HIS A 73 9.71 -12.24 36.20
C HIS A 73 9.80 -12.60 34.70
N TYR A 74 9.44 -11.68 33.80
CA TYR A 74 9.56 -11.92 32.36
C TYR A 74 10.92 -11.52 31.77
N ARG A 75 11.79 -10.91 32.57
CA ARG A 75 13.16 -10.49 32.16
C ARG A 75 14.20 -11.60 32.25
N SER A 76 13.88 -12.77 32.83
CA SER A 76 14.85 -13.84 32.96
C SER A 76 15.13 -14.45 31.59
N ASP A 77 16.41 -14.65 31.26
CA ASP A 77 16.88 -15.36 30.06
C ASP A 77 16.43 -16.84 30.04
N GLU A 78 15.76 -17.31 31.10
CA GLU A 78 15.26 -18.67 31.28
C GLU A 78 13.94 -18.94 30.53
N TRP A 79 13.24 -17.90 30.04
CA TRP A 79 11.99 -18.11 29.31
C TRP A 79 12.24 -18.49 27.86
N ASP A 80 11.53 -19.53 27.42
CA ASP A 80 11.54 -19.97 26.04
C ASP A 80 11.17 -18.81 25.09
N LYS A 81 11.95 -18.65 24.02
CA LYS A 81 11.73 -17.64 22.99
C LYS A 81 10.35 -17.72 22.37
N ASP A 82 9.81 -18.93 22.26
CA ASP A 82 8.47 -19.18 21.72
C ASP A 82 7.34 -18.71 22.65
N ILE A 83 7.60 -18.59 23.94
CA ILE A 83 6.64 -17.99 24.89
C ILE A 83 6.67 -16.47 24.81
N ARG A 84 7.84 -15.89 24.57
CA ARG A 84 8.00 -14.43 24.45
C ARG A 84 7.47 -13.86 23.14
N LEU A 85 7.56 -14.64 22.07
CA LEU A 85 7.15 -14.27 20.72
C LEU A 85 6.27 -15.40 20.15
N PRO A 86 5.04 -15.59 20.66
CA PRO A 86 4.19 -16.72 20.31
C PRO A 86 3.60 -16.61 18.90
N LEU A 87 3.61 -15.45 18.26
CA LEU A 87 2.90 -15.13 17.03
C LEU A 87 3.12 -16.18 15.91
N ILE A 88 4.35 -16.64 15.71
CA ILE A 88 4.63 -17.66 14.68
C ILE A 88 3.90 -18.97 14.98
N ASN A 89 3.86 -19.40 16.24
CA ASN A 89 3.14 -20.61 16.65
C ASN A 89 1.63 -20.39 16.65
N GLU A 90 1.16 -19.17 16.98
CA GLU A 90 -0.24 -18.80 16.85
C GLU A 90 -0.73 -18.90 15.39
N LEU A 91 0.04 -18.36 14.45
CA LEU A 91 -0.27 -18.46 13.02
C LEU A 91 -0.31 -19.93 12.55
N ARG A 92 0.64 -20.76 12.98
CA ARG A 92 0.62 -22.20 12.68
C ARG A 92 -0.64 -22.91 13.22
N ILE A 93 -1.07 -22.54 14.42
CA ILE A 93 -2.31 -23.11 15.01
C ILE A 93 -3.53 -22.70 14.18
N LEU A 94 -3.52 -21.54 13.57
CA LEU A 94 -4.62 -20.99 12.78
C LEU A 94 -4.67 -21.53 11.35
N GLU A 95 -3.59 -22.13 10.82
CA GLU A 95 -3.59 -22.71 9.47
C GLU A 95 -4.74 -23.70 9.27
N GLY A 96 -5.51 -23.51 8.19
CA GLY A 96 -6.65 -24.34 7.83
C GLY A 96 -7.87 -24.23 8.76
N LYS A 97 -7.92 -23.24 9.67
CA LYS A 97 -9.02 -23.07 10.64
C LYS A 97 -9.79 -21.75 10.49
N ILE A 98 -9.30 -20.82 9.70
CA ILE A 98 -9.75 -19.41 9.72
C ILE A 98 -10.44 -18.95 8.44
N ASP A 99 -10.94 -19.82 7.59
CA ASP A 99 -11.52 -19.50 6.27
C ASP A 99 -12.60 -18.39 6.31
N ASN A 100 -13.22 -18.15 7.45
CA ASN A 100 -14.24 -17.14 7.69
C ASN A 100 -13.85 -16.10 8.76
N ALA A 101 -12.57 -16.02 9.13
CA ALA A 101 -12.10 -15.12 10.16
C ALA A 101 -11.21 -14.03 9.58
N ILE A 102 -11.42 -12.79 10.02
CA ILE A 102 -10.46 -11.70 9.82
C ILE A 102 -9.40 -11.82 10.92
N VAL A 103 -8.12 -11.80 10.57
CA VAL A 103 -7.04 -11.79 11.55
C VAL A 103 -6.30 -10.47 11.47
N ILE A 104 -6.19 -9.79 12.61
CA ILE A 104 -5.35 -8.59 12.77
C ILE A 104 -4.14 -9.01 13.61
N ILE A 105 -2.96 -8.74 13.12
CA ILE A 105 -1.69 -9.04 13.75
C ILE A 105 -1.02 -7.71 14.09
N ASP A 106 -0.77 -7.47 15.37
CA ASP A 106 -0.09 -6.27 15.86
C ASP A 106 1.43 -6.48 15.99
N ASP A 107 2.15 -5.39 16.19
CA ASP A 107 3.59 -5.35 16.45
C ASP A 107 4.46 -6.07 15.39
N CYS A 108 4.07 -5.99 14.10
CA CYS A 108 4.86 -6.56 13.00
C CYS A 108 6.30 -6.02 12.94
N ARG A 109 6.57 -4.86 13.55
CA ARG A 109 7.93 -4.28 13.72
C ARG A 109 8.91 -5.21 14.43
N ILE A 110 8.42 -6.14 15.27
CA ILE A 110 9.24 -7.11 15.98
C ILE A 110 9.85 -8.12 15.01
N TYR A 111 9.15 -8.43 13.91
CA TYR A 111 9.59 -9.39 12.90
C TYR A 111 10.18 -8.72 11.65
N LEU A 112 9.77 -7.50 11.36
CA LEU A 112 10.11 -6.80 10.11
C LEU A 112 10.85 -5.50 10.41
N LYS A 113 12.16 -5.49 10.19
CA LYS A 113 13.05 -4.31 10.44
C LYS A 113 12.55 -3.02 9.81
N ASP A 114 11.92 -3.13 8.66
CA ASP A 114 11.41 -1.96 7.94
C ASP A 114 10.24 -1.26 8.63
N PHE A 115 9.48 -1.97 9.48
CA PHE A 115 8.43 -1.36 10.31
C PHE A 115 9.02 -0.66 11.54
N ALA A 116 10.18 -1.10 11.99
CA ALA A 116 10.84 -0.57 13.17
C ALA A 116 11.27 0.90 13.05
N VAL A 117 11.46 1.39 11.84
CA VAL A 117 11.94 2.76 11.57
C VAL A 117 10.82 3.81 11.78
N THR A 118 9.56 3.40 11.76
CA THR A 118 8.41 4.32 11.81
C THR A 118 7.80 4.48 13.20
N SER A 119 8.08 3.61 14.17
CA SER A 119 7.28 3.50 15.39
C SER A 119 8.09 3.38 16.70
N GLY A 120 9.01 4.30 16.94
CA GLY A 120 9.63 4.41 18.28
C GLY A 120 10.69 3.34 18.60
N THR A 121 10.99 3.17 19.89
CA THR A 121 12.04 2.24 20.39
C THR A 121 11.59 0.77 20.19
N LEU A 122 12.45 -0.02 19.53
CA LEU A 122 12.27 -1.46 19.48
C LEU A 122 12.46 -2.09 20.85
N PRO A 123 11.68 -3.12 21.20
CA PRO A 123 11.95 -3.92 22.38
C PRO A 123 13.34 -4.59 22.33
N GLU A 124 13.97 -4.80 23.47
CA GLU A 124 15.30 -5.44 23.56
C GLU A 124 15.36 -6.85 22.93
N TYR A 125 14.22 -7.50 22.77
CA TYR A 125 14.10 -8.84 22.18
C TYR A 125 13.76 -8.85 20.68
N ALA A 126 13.67 -7.69 20.05
CA ALA A 126 13.30 -7.61 18.61
C ALA A 126 14.29 -8.34 17.70
N ASP A 127 15.57 -8.45 18.07
CA ASP A 127 16.57 -9.20 17.30
C ASP A 127 16.14 -10.66 17.10
N HIS A 128 15.50 -11.28 18.08
CA HIS A 128 14.98 -12.65 17.96
C HIS A 128 13.83 -12.77 16.98
N GLY A 129 12.99 -11.73 16.87
CA GLY A 129 11.93 -11.69 15.86
C GLY A 129 12.49 -11.48 14.47
N PHE A 130 13.53 -10.66 14.31
CA PHE A 130 14.18 -10.43 13.02
C PHE A 130 14.83 -11.69 12.45
N ASP A 131 15.40 -12.54 13.30
CA ASP A 131 15.95 -13.83 12.87
C ASP A 131 14.86 -14.77 12.30
N ARG A 132 13.61 -14.58 12.67
CA ARG A 132 12.45 -15.35 12.22
C ARG A 132 11.61 -14.65 11.14
N ALA A 133 12.09 -13.53 10.58
CA ALA A 133 11.35 -12.74 9.59
C ALA A 133 10.90 -13.56 8.37
N ASN A 134 11.79 -14.41 7.82
CA ASN A 134 11.46 -15.25 6.68
C ASN A 134 10.40 -16.31 7.02
N GLU A 135 10.43 -16.85 8.23
CA GLU A 135 9.44 -17.80 8.71
C GLU A 135 8.08 -17.13 8.90
N PHE A 136 8.05 -15.93 9.47
CA PHE A 136 6.86 -15.12 9.64
C PHE A 136 6.20 -14.80 8.29
N ILE A 137 6.98 -14.32 7.32
CA ILE A 137 6.48 -14.02 5.97
C ILE A 137 5.96 -15.29 5.30
N GLY A 138 6.70 -16.41 5.35
CA GLY A 138 6.27 -17.68 4.75
C GLY A 138 4.96 -18.20 5.33
N LEU A 139 4.71 -18.01 6.63
CA LEU A 139 3.43 -18.34 7.25
C LEU A 139 2.30 -17.43 6.78
N LEU A 140 2.54 -16.13 6.62
CA LEU A 140 1.52 -15.24 6.07
C LEU A 140 1.20 -15.58 4.61
N GLU A 141 2.19 -16.01 3.84
CA GLU A 141 2.00 -16.48 2.46
C GLU A 141 1.21 -17.80 2.40
N SER A 142 1.27 -18.66 3.42
CA SER A 142 0.49 -19.91 3.43
C SER A 142 -1.03 -19.68 3.48
N PHE A 143 -1.48 -18.50 3.90
CA PHE A 143 -2.89 -18.10 3.88
C PHE A 143 -3.35 -17.53 2.53
N ALA A 144 -2.48 -17.37 1.52
CA ALA A 144 -2.78 -16.67 0.28
C ALA A 144 -3.92 -17.30 -0.55
N ASP A 145 -4.17 -18.61 -0.40
CA ASP A 145 -5.28 -19.29 -1.08
C ASP A 145 -6.66 -18.94 -0.50
N THR A 146 -6.71 -18.55 0.77
CA THR A 146 -7.95 -18.26 1.50
C THR A 146 -8.11 -16.81 1.92
N HIS A 147 -7.02 -16.05 2.01
CA HIS A 147 -7.01 -14.67 2.49
C HIS A 147 -6.19 -13.74 1.62
N SER A 148 -6.61 -12.48 1.58
CA SER A 148 -5.79 -11.36 1.09
C SER A 148 -5.03 -10.77 2.27
N LEU A 149 -3.71 -10.54 2.10
CA LEU A 149 -2.86 -9.94 3.12
C LEU A 149 -2.75 -8.42 2.87
N HIS A 150 -3.05 -7.65 3.92
CA HIS A 150 -2.94 -6.20 3.92
C HIS A 150 -1.98 -5.74 5.01
N TRP A 151 -1.05 -4.85 4.67
CA TRP A 151 -0.05 -4.34 5.58
C TRP A 151 -0.33 -2.89 5.98
N HIS A 152 -0.10 -2.57 7.24
CA HIS A 152 -0.16 -1.23 7.82
C HIS A 152 1.15 -0.92 8.52
N PRO A 153 2.03 -0.09 7.93
CA PRO A 153 3.34 0.19 8.53
C PRO A 153 3.30 1.28 9.61
N GLU A 154 2.15 1.90 9.83
CA GLU A 154 1.99 2.96 10.83
C GLU A 154 1.97 2.39 12.24
N ASP A 155 2.35 3.22 13.22
CA ASP A 155 2.42 2.86 14.64
C ASP A 155 3.36 1.66 14.89
N THR A 156 2.87 0.58 15.46
CA THR A 156 3.62 -0.66 15.72
C THR A 156 3.74 -1.57 14.51
N GLY A 157 3.05 -1.24 13.42
CA GLY A 157 2.94 -2.06 12.21
C GLY A 157 1.96 -3.22 12.35
N TYR A 158 0.93 -3.21 11.49
CA TYR A 158 -0.11 -4.22 11.49
C TYR A 158 -0.10 -5.05 10.20
N ALA A 159 -0.48 -6.33 10.31
CA ALA A 159 -0.87 -7.15 9.17
C ALA A 159 -2.33 -7.59 9.35
N VAL A 160 -3.10 -7.56 8.27
CA VAL A 160 -4.50 -8.01 8.27
C VAL A 160 -4.66 -9.11 7.23
N LEU A 161 -5.11 -10.29 7.67
CA LEU A 161 -5.55 -11.37 6.80
C LEU A 161 -7.07 -11.24 6.61
N TRP A 162 -7.48 -10.95 5.38
CA TRP A 162 -8.88 -10.76 5.01
C TRP A 162 -9.39 -11.97 4.23
N PRO A 163 -10.39 -12.72 4.71
CA PRO A 163 -10.83 -13.96 4.06
C PRO A 163 -11.54 -13.69 2.73
N HIS A 164 -11.22 -14.48 1.72
CA HIS A 164 -11.84 -14.41 0.40
C HIS A 164 -13.35 -14.72 0.45
N SER A 165 -13.79 -15.50 1.42
CA SER A 165 -15.21 -15.80 1.64
C SER A 165 -16.06 -14.56 1.95
N LEU A 166 -15.45 -13.46 2.42
CA LEU A 166 -16.10 -12.18 2.70
C LEU A 166 -15.95 -11.16 1.55
N ALA A 167 -15.28 -11.50 0.47
CA ALA A 167 -15.00 -10.58 -0.64
C ALA A 167 -16.26 -10.14 -1.44
N GLY A 168 -17.40 -10.81 -1.26
CA GLY A 168 -18.67 -10.46 -1.93
C GLY A 168 -19.61 -9.60 -1.08
N GLU A 169 -19.33 -9.41 0.19
CA GLU A 169 -20.11 -8.51 1.03
C GLU A 169 -19.47 -7.12 0.94
N VAL A 170 -20.23 -6.15 0.43
CA VAL A 170 -19.83 -4.74 0.40
C VAL A 170 -19.72 -4.24 1.83
N ILE A 171 -18.63 -4.58 2.46
CA ILE A 171 -18.13 -3.76 3.54
C ILE A 171 -17.63 -2.51 2.82
N LYS A 172 -18.16 -1.34 3.18
CA LYS A 172 -17.49 -0.09 2.85
C LYS A 172 -16.02 -0.35 3.13
N PRO A 173 -15.12 -0.20 2.14
CA PRO A 173 -13.74 -0.49 2.39
C PRO A 173 -13.40 0.26 3.68
N LEU A 174 -12.99 -0.47 4.71
CA LEU A 174 -12.25 0.12 5.78
C LEU A 174 -11.02 0.63 5.05
N ILE A 175 -11.04 1.89 4.64
CA ILE A 175 -9.89 2.57 4.06
C ILE A 175 -8.96 2.71 5.25
N LEU A 176 -8.19 1.66 5.47
CA LEU A 176 -7.10 1.69 6.41
C LEU A 176 -6.03 2.55 5.72
N PRO A 177 -5.67 3.71 6.30
CA PRO A 177 -4.58 4.50 5.74
C PRO A 177 -3.33 3.59 5.69
N GLY A 178 -2.71 3.44 4.54
CA GLY A 178 -1.44 2.75 4.39
C GLY A 178 -1.49 1.30 3.94
N ASP A 179 -2.32 0.95 2.94
CA ASP A 179 -2.18 -0.34 2.28
C ASP A 179 -0.79 -0.47 1.64
N VAL A 180 0.05 -1.30 2.25
CA VAL A 180 1.47 -1.49 1.87
C VAL A 180 1.58 -2.66 0.89
N THR A 181 0.79 -2.62 -0.16
CA THR A 181 1.05 -3.43 -1.36
C THR A 181 2.47 -3.20 -1.92
N SER A 182 3.07 -2.06 -1.62
CA SER A 182 4.45 -1.77 -2.00
C SER A 182 5.47 -2.76 -1.43
N LYS A 183 5.30 -3.30 -0.21
CA LYS A 183 6.25 -4.28 0.35
C LYS A 183 6.05 -5.69 -0.18
N PHE A 184 4.83 -6.10 -0.47
CA PHE A 184 4.58 -7.35 -1.19
C PHE A 184 5.24 -7.33 -2.58
N LEU A 185 5.30 -6.13 -3.20
CA LEU A 185 6.00 -5.90 -4.46
C LEU A 185 7.52 -5.76 -4.27
N ILE A 186 8.00 -5.22 -3.14
CA ILE A 186 9.44 -5.15 -2.80
C ILE A 186 10.06 -6.56 -2.71
N ASN A 187 9.38 -7.52 -2.11
CA ASN A 187 9.83 -8.92 -2.09
C ASN A 187 9.81 -9.58 -3.48
N ARG A 188 9.05 -9.01 -4.44
CA ARG A 188 9.12 -9.39 -5.86
C ARG A 188 10.11 -8.56 -6.68
N GLY A 189 10.84 -7.63 -6.04
CA GLY A 189 11.84 -6.78 -6.69
C GLY A 189 11.24 -5.64 -7.53
N VAL A 190 9.95 -5.33 -7.37
CA VAL A 190 9.28 -4.27 -8.13
C VAL A 190 8.73 -3.22 -7.16
N VAL A 191 9.54 -2.21 -6.86
CA VAL A 191 9.05 -0.94 -6.33
C VAL A 191 9.04 0.04 -7.48
N GLY A 192 7.85 0.37 -7.96
CA GLY A 192 7.69 1.34 -9.05
C GLY A 192 6.99 2.60 -8.56
N THR A 193 6.96 3.58 -9.42
CA THR A 193 6.35 4.89 -9.14
C THR A 193 4.83 4.82 -8.98
N THR A 194 4.18 3.83 -9.61
CA THR A 194 2.75 3.59 -9.44
C THR A 194 2.44 3.09 -8.05
N SER A 195 3.15 2.05 -7.56
CA SER A 195 2.95 1.47 -6.24
C SER A 195 3.12 2.50 -5.12
N MET A 196 4.14 3.35 -5.20
CA MET A 196 4.37 4.41 -4.22
C MET A 196 3.22 5.43 -4.15
N SER A 197 2.58 5.70 -5.28
CA SER A 197 1.52 6.72 -5.37
C SER A 197 0.13 6.22 -4.97
N VAL A 198 -0.08 4.90 -4.81
CA VAL A 198 -1.41 4.31 -4.54
C VAL A 198 -2.03 4.87 -3.28
N ASN A 199 -1.29 4.89 -2.16
CA ASN A 199 -1.82 5.37 -0.89
C ASN A 199 -2.25 6.83 -0.95
N ARG A 200 -1.42 7.71 -1.51
CA ARG A 200 -1.77 9.12 -1.70
C ARG A 200 -3.04 9.26 -2.54
N ARG A 201 -3.18 8.47 -3.60
CA ARG A 201 -4.37 8.50 -4.48
C ARG A 201 -5.63 7.97 -3.81
N LEU A 202 -5.52 7.01 -2.90
CA LEU A 202 -6.65 6.54 -2.11
C LEU A 202 -7.18 7.60 -1.14
N MET A 203 -6.31 8.47 -0.63
CA MET A 203 -6.70 9.59 0.24
C MET A 203 -7.40 10.72 -0.52
N ASP A 204 -7.32 10.76 -1.84
CA ASP A 204 -8.02 11.71 -2.69
C ASP A 204 -9.23 11.02 -3.36
N ALA A 205 -10.41 11.24 -2.81
CA ALA A 205 -11.66 10.63 -3.27
C ALA A 205 -11.94 10.83 -4.78
N ARG A 206 -11.30 11.80 -5.44
CA ARG A 206 -11.44 12.02 -6.88
C ARG A 206 -10.88 10.85 -7.69
N PHE A 207 -9.80 10.19 -7.21
CA PHE A 207 -9.25 8.99 -7.87
C PHE A 207 -10.20 7.81 -7.79
N THR A 208 -10.81 7.59 -6.62
CA THR A 208 -11.71 6.44 -6.41
C THR A 208 -13.12 6.63 -6.98
N SER A 209 -13.57 7.89 -7.18
CA SER A 209 -14.94 8.19 -7.58
C SER A 209 -15.10 8.83 -8.97
N ARG A 210 -14.02 9.35 -9.56
CA ARG A 210 -14.11 10.14 -10.81
C ARG A 210 -13.05 9.80 -11.85
N TRP A 211 -11.78 9.65 -11.44
CA TRP A 211 -10.66 9.61 -12.37
C TRP A 211 -10.30 8.19 -12.80
N PHE A 212 -10.27 7.22 -11.89
CA PHE A 212 -10.07 5.81 -12.22
C PHE A 212 -11.40 5.08 -12.34
N VAL A 213 -12.18 5.44 -13.38
CA VAL A 213 -13.53 4.90 -13.60
C VAL A 213 -13.60 4.24 -14.98
N GLY A 214 -14.10 3.02 -15.06
CA GLY A 214 -14.32 2.30 -16.31
C GLY A 214 -13.08 1.51 -16.81
N ALA A 215 -12.91 1.46 -18.13
CA ALA A 215 -11.80 0.78 -18.79
C ALA A 215 -10.63 1.75 -18.98
N GLY A 216 -9.45 1.37 -18.50
CA GLY A 216 -8.23 2.17 -18.57
C GLY A 216 -7.17 1.64 -19.51
N LEU A 217 -6.32 2.55 -19.99
CA LEU A 217 -5.04 2.26 -20.63
C LEU A 217 -3.92 2.75 -19.71
N ASP A 218 -2.97 1.88 -19.41
CA ASP A 218 -1.79 2.19 -18.62
C ASP A 218 -0.56 2.20 -19.53
N ILE A 219 -0.03 3.38 -19.81
CA ILE A 219 1.07 3.60 -20.75
C ILE A 219 2.39 3.61 -19.99
N GLY A 220 3.28 2.68 -20.34
CA GLY A 220 4.55 2.48 -19.65
C GLY A 220 4.39 1.75 -18.30
N GLY A 221 3.23 1.10 -18.06
CA GLY A 221 2.92 0.48 -16.78
C GLY A 221 3.84 -0.68 -16.40
N GLY A 222 4.35 -1.41 -17.40
CA GLY A 222 5.28 -2.51 -17.19
C GLY A 222 4.84 -3.44 -16.06
N PRO A 223 5.78 -3.81 -15.17
CA PRO A 223 5.50 -4.68 -14.04
C PRO A 223 4.79 -3.99 -12.87
N ASP A 224 4.65 -2.65 -12.87
CA ASP A 224 4.02 -1.84 -11.81
C ASP A 224 2.76 -1.11 -12.32
N SER A 225 1.96 -1.80 -13.13
CA SER A 225 0.73 -1.24 -13.68
C SER A 225 -0.29 -0.89 -12.61
N ILE A 226 -1.01 0.25 -12.81
CA ILE A 226 -2.16 0.63 -11.96
C ILE A 226 -3.25 -0.47 -11.95
N GLY A 227 -3.30 -1.31 -12.95
CA GLY A 227 -4.21 -2.46 -13.03
C GLY A 227 -4.04 -3.49 -11.92
N ILE A 228 -2.84 -3.60 -11.34
CA ILE A 228 -2.54 -4.47 -10.19
C ILE A 228 -3.36 -4.03 -8.97
N TYR A 229 -3.58 -2.71 -8.83
CA TYR A 229 -4.27 -2.09 -7.70
C TYR A 229 -5.77 -1.91 -7.93
N ARG A 230 -6.35 -2.57 -8.95
CA ARG A 230 -7.76 -2.42 -9.32
C ARG A 230 -8.73 -2.64 -8.16
N SER A 231 -8.43 -3.57 -7.27
CA SER A 231 -9.26 -3.83 -6.08
C SER A 231 -9.41 -2.64 -5.14
N LEU A 232 -8.44 -1.72 -5.15
CA LEU A 232 -8.42 -0.52 -4.33
C LEU A 232 -9.20 0.64 -4.97
N PHE A 233 -9.48 0.57 -6.27
CA PHE A 233 -10.22 1.56 -7.04
C PHE A 233 -11.52 0.95 -7.58
N PRO A 234 -12.60 0.92 -6.79
CA PRO A 234 -13.77 0.07 -7.03
C PRO A 234 -14.54 0.37 -8.33
N LEU A 235 -14.35 1.56 -8.92
CA LEU A 235 -14.97 1.92 -10.21
C LEU A 235 -14.07 1.59 -11.41
N MET A 236 -12.84 1.15 -11.20
CA MET A 236 -11.93 0.68 -12.23
C MET A 236 -12.34 -0.73 -12.69
N ARG A 237 -12.77 -0.87 -13.95
CA ARG A 237 -13.27 -2.15 -14.48
C ARG A 237 -12.16 -3.04 -15.06
N THR A 238 -11.38 -2.47 -15.96
CA THR A 238 -10.27 -3.16 -16.63
C THR A 238 -9.13 -2.17 -16.85
N VAL A 239 -7.90 -2.69 -16.92
CA VAL A 239 -6.73 -1.90 -17.34
C VAL A 239 -5.97 -2.71 -18.37
N THR A 240 -5.74 -2.11 -19.52
CA THR A 240 -4.84 -2.62 -20.55
C THR A 240 -3.47 -1.96 -20.37
N VAL A 241 -2.43 -2.76 -20.28
CA VAL A 241 -1.06 -2.25 -20.26
C VAL A 241 -0.58 -2.04 -21.69
N TYR A 242 0.03 -0.88 -21.94
CA TYR A 242 0.69 -0.56 -23.20
C TYR A 242 2.14 -0.18 -22.90
N ASP A 243 3.05 -1.03 -23.34
CA ASP A 243 4.48 -0.87 -23.13
C ASP A 243 5.24 -1.25 -24.40
N LEU A 244 6.56 -1.25 -24.39
CA LEU A 244 7.43 -1.53 -25.56
C LEU A 244 6.99 -2.74 -26.41
N PRO A 245 6.55 -3.88 -25.83
CA PRO A 245 6.07 -5.01 -26.64
C PRO A 245 4.79 -4.72 -27.44
N GLN A 246 3.96 -3.76 -26.99
CA GLN A 246 2.72 -3.37 -27.65
C GLN A 246 2.94 -2.31 -28.72
N GLY A 247 4.01 -1.50 -28.60
CA GLY A 247 4.36 -0.45 -29.57
C GLY A 247 4.93 0.80 -28.95
N ASP A 248 5.06 1.84 -29.74
CA ASP A 248 5.59 3.14 -29.32
C ASP A 248 4.51 3.93 -28.57
N ALA A 249 4.79 4.25 -27.30
CA ALA A 249 3.94 5.05 -26.43
C ALA A 249 3.65 6.45 -26.99
N GLN A 250 4.52 7.01 -27.84
CA GLN A 250 4.33 8.31 -28.45
C GLN A 250 3.17 8.34 -29.44
N TYR A 251 2.96 7.25 -30.19
CA TYR A 251 2.00 7.24 -31.30
C TYR A 251 0.73 6.46 -31.01
N LEU A 252 0.82 5.37 -30.25
CA LEU A 252 -0.32 4.45 -29.98
C LEU A 252 -1.03 4.03 -31.28
N ASP A 253 -0.26 3.66 -32.32
CA ASP A 253 -0.75 3.47 -33.69
C ASP A 253 -1.82 2.34 -33.80
N ASN A 254 -1.74 1.34 -32.91
CA ASN A 254 -2.65 0.22 -32.87
C ASN A 254 -3.82 0.40 -31.90
N VAL A 255 -3.98 1.61 -31.33
CA VAL A 255 -5.06 1.95 -30.40
C VAL A 255 -6.05 2.90 -31.08
N SER A 256 -7.31 2.48 -31.15
CA SER A 256 -8.39 3.28 -31.76
C SER A 256 -8.70 4.53 -30.94
N ASP A 257 -9.23 5.56 -31.61
CA ASP A 257 -9.73 6.76 -30.97
C ASP A 257 -10.87 6.44 -30.00
N ASP A 258 -11.04 7.24 -28.96
CA ASP A 258 -12.15 7.19 -28.01
C ASP A 258 -12.40 5.79 -27.42
N SER A 259 -11.32 5.05 -27.12
CA SER A 259 -11.40 3.65 -26.66
C SER A 259 -11.46 3.49 -25.15
N PHE A 260 -10.86 4.39 -24.38
CA PHE A 260 -10.68 4.25 -22.94
C PHE A 260 -11.40 5.31 -22.13
N ASP A 261 -11.92 4.91 -20.98
CA ASP A 261 -12.59 5.81 -20.04
C ASP A 261 -11.57 6.62 -19.22
N PHE A 262 -10.37 6.06 -19.00
CA PHE A 262 -9.21 6.80 -18.50
C PHE A 262 -7.91 6.32 -19.16
N VAL A 263 -6.93 7.20 -19.21
CA VAL A 263 -5.54 6.92 -19.59
C VAL A 263 -4.64 7.30 -18.43
N TYR A 264 -3.76 6.40 -18.06
CA TYR A 264 -2.80 6.57 -16.99
C TYR A 264 -1.39 6.38 -17.51
N SER A 265 -0.45 7.18 -17.01
CA SER A 265 0.98 7.04 -17.29
C SER A 265 1.79 7.58 -16.11
N ALA A 266 2.72 6.78 -15.61
CA ALA A 266 3.62 7.17 -14.56
C ALA A 266 5.07 6.98 -15.02
N HIS A 267 5.84 8.06 -15.05
CA HIS A 267 7.25 8.05 -15.42
C HIS A 267 7.52 7.36 -16.79
N CYS A 268 6.77 7.78 -17.81
CA CYS A 268 6.94 7.32 -19.18
C CYS A 268 7.16 8.50 -20.16
N LEU A 269 6.52 9.65 -19.90
CA LEU A 269 6.54 10.78 -20.81
C LEU A 269 7.93 11.39 -20.97
N GLU A 270 8.80 11.29 -19.99
CA GLU A 270 10.21 11.71 -20.03
C GLU A 270 11.08 10.87 -20.99
N HIS A 271 10.59 9.68 -21.36
CA HIS A 271 11.30 8.74 -22.22
C HIS A 271 10.92 8.85 -23.70
N VAL A 272 9.78 9.46 -24.03
CA VAL A 272 9.36 9.60 -25.43
C VAL A 272 10.21 10.65 -26.15
N VAL A 273 10.29 10.55 -27.47
CA VAL A 273 11.09 11.49 -28.29
C VAL A 273 10.43 12.87 -28.32
N ASP A 274 9.11 12.91 -28.50
CA ASP A 274 8.32 14.13 -28.56
C ASP A 274 7.09 14.05 -27.63
N PRO A 275 7.17 14.61 -26.41
CA PRO A 275 6.07 14.64 -25.47
C PRO A 275 4.82 15.41 -25.96
N PHE A 276 4.99 16.35 -26.87
CA PHE A 276 3.88 17.13 -27.44
C PHE A 276 3.03 16.28 -28.39
N ILE A 277 3.65 15.40 -29.17
CA ILE A 277 2.95 14.40 -30.00
C ILE A 277 2.32 13.35 -29.08
N ALA A 278 3.06 12.85 -28.08
CA ALA A 278 2.58 11.82 -27.17
C ALA A 278 1.30 12.24 -26.46
N ILE A 279 1.27 13.42 -25.81
CA ILE A 279 0.10 13.86 -25.02
C ILE A 279 -1.15 14.01 -25.92
N ASN A 280 -1.00 14.43 -27.16
CA ASN A 280 -2.10 14.53 -28.11
C ASN A 280 -2.64 13.14 -28.50
N ASN A 281 -1.79 12.13 -28.70
CA ASN A 281 -2.21 10.75 -28.94
C ASN A 281 -2.86 10.11 -27.70
N TRP A 282 -2.36 10.42 -26.51
CA TRP A 282 -2.98 9.95 -25.26
C TRP A 282 -4.39 10.55 -25.07
N MET A 283 -4.58 11.80 -25.47
CA MET A 283 -5.89 12.44 -25.51
C MET A 283 -6.79 11.90 -26.62
N ARG A 284 -6.24 11.47 -27.77
CA ARG A 284 -6.96 10.88 -28.89
C ARG A 284 -7.67 9.60 -28.47
N VAL A 285 -6.97 8.68 -27.82
CA VAL A 285 -7.50 7.37 -27.42
C VAL A 285 -8.46 7.44 -26.24
N LEU A 286 -8.51 8.58 -25.56
CA LEU A 286 -9.40 8.84 -24.43
C LEU A 286 -10.80 9.21 -24.92
N LYS A 287 -11.85 8.58 -24.36
CA LYS A 287 -13.25 8.92 -24.66
C LYS A 287 -13.62 10.33 -24.19
N PRO A 288 -14.63 10.96 -24.80
CA PRO A 288 -15.23 12.15 -24.22
C PRO A 288 -15.67 11.94 -22.76
N ASN A 289 -15.41 12.91 -21.90
CA ASN A 289 -15.56 12.87 -20.44
C ASN A 289 -14.58 11.95 -19.69
N GLY A 290 -13.66 11.27 -20.39
CA GLY A 290 -12.60 10.48 -19.78
C GLY A 290 -11.49 11.38 -19.17
N HIS A 291 -10.60 10.74 -18.43
CA HIS A 291 -9.52 11.42 -17.71
C HIS A 291 -8.14 10.90 -18.11
N LEU A 292 -7.24 11.81 -18.42
CA LEU A 292 -5.82 11.54 -18.59
C LEU A 292 -5.12 11.88 -17.28
N ILE A 293 -4.44 10.91 -16.70
CA ILE A 293 -3.70 11.03 -15.44
C ILE A 293 -2.22 10.74 -15.73
N ILE A 294 -1.36 11.72 -15.54
CA ILE A 294 0.09 11.62 -15.81
C ILE A 294 0.87 11.96 -14.56
N THR A 295 1.94 11.21 -14.31
CA THR A 295 3.00 11.60 -13.37
C THR A 295 4.32 11.65 -14.14
N VAL A 296 5.05 12.76 -14.01
CA VAL A 296 6.41 12.95 -14.56
C VAL A 296 7.37 13.37 -13.46
N PRO A 297 8.68 13.06 -13.57
CA PRO A 297 9.66 13.54 -12.61
C PRO A 297 9.77 15.07 -12.65
N ASP A 298 9.85 15.72 -11.47
CA ASP A 298 10.19 17.14 -11.38
C ASP A 298 11.70 17.33 -11.49
N GLU A 299 12.15 18.27 -12.31
CA GLU A 299 13.57 18.44 -12.60
C GLU A 299 14.43 18.81 -11.40
N ASP A 300 13.89 19.57 -10.43
CA ASP A 300 14.65 19.98 -9.25
C ASP A 300 14.72 18.85 -8.20
N MET A 301 13.67 18.03 -8.12
CA MET A 301 13.60 16.97 -7.12
C MET A 301 14.19 15.64 -7.60
N TYR A 302 13.97 15.31 -8.88
CA TYR A 302 14.51 14.06 -9.43
C TYR A 302 15.94 14.26 -9.95
N GLU A 303 16.13 15.12 -10.96
CA GLU A 303 17.44 15.31 -11.59
C GLU A 303 18.43 16.09 -10.71
N GLN A 304 17.91 16.92 -9.80
CA GLN A 304 18.69 17.66 -8.80
C GLN A 304 19.81 18.50 -9.43
N LYS A 305 19.45 19.22 -10.50
CA LYS A 305 20.31 20.14 -11.25
C LYS A 305 21.49 19.49 -11.99
N VAL A 306 21.37 18.21 -12.35
CA VAL A 306 22.39 17.49 -13.13
C VAL A 306 21.77 16.93 -14.40
N TRP A 307 22.31 17.33 -15.54
CA TRP A 307 21.93 16.84 -16.85
C TRP A 307 23.18 16.52 -17.69
N PRO A 308 23.25 15.43 -18.49
CA PRO A 308 22.22 14.37 -18.62
C PRO A 308 21.90 13.65 -17.32
N SER A 309 20.70 13.05 -17.27
CA SER A 309 20.28 12.31 -16.08
C SER A 309 21.27 11.22 -15.68
N THR A 310 21.61 11.16 -14.39
CA THR A 310 22.51 10.14 -13.86
C THR A 310 21.77 9.08 -13.02
N PHE A 311 20.49 9.31 -12.74
CA PHE A 311 19.64 8.35 -12.05
C PHE A 311 18.94 7.42 -13.04
N ASN A 312 18.49 7.96 -14.17
CA ASN A 312 17.97 7.20 -15.29
C ASN A 312 18.50 7.78 -16.62
N THR A 313 19.42 7.10 -17.26
CA THR A 313 20.12 7.58 -18.46
C THR A 313 19.24 7.60 -19.71
N ASP A 314 18.03 7.02 -19.67
CA ASP A 314 17.07 7.03 -20.78
C ASP A 314 16.13 8.25 -20.76
N HIS A 315 16.19 9.10 -19.74
CA HIS A 315 15.45 10.36 -19.75
C HIS A 315 15.89 11.26 -20.91
N LYS A 316 14.93 11.70 -21.69
CA LYS A 316 15.13 12.64 -22.82
C LYS A 316 14.71 14.05 -22.47
N HIS A 317 13.81 14.19 -21.50
CA HIS A 317 13.25 15.46 -21.06
C HIS A 317 13.23 15.57 -19.54
N THR A 318 13.21 16.82 -19.06
CA THR A 318 12.92 17.16 -17.67
C THR A 318 11.69 18.02 -17.61
N PHE A 319 10.99 18.03 -16.48
CA PHE A 319 9.72 18.75 -16.34
C PHE A 319 9.72 19.70 -15.16
N SER A 320 9.00 20.80 -15.31
CA SER A 320 8.61 21.70 -14.22
C SER A 320 7.15 22.10 -14.41
N ILE A 321 6.43 22.44 -13.33
CA ILE A 321 5.06 22.96 -13.48
C ILE A 321 5.09 24.22 -14.33
N PHE A 322 5.91 25.20 -13.92
CA PHE A 322 6.19 26.42 -14.66
C PHE A 322 7.49 27.06 -14.18
N LYS A 323 8.39 27.36 -15.10
CA LYS A 323 9.57 28.18 -14.85
C LYS A 323 9.77 29.15 -16.00
N LYS A 324 10.10 30.41 -15.68
CA LYS A 324 10.45 31.41 -16.66
C LYS A 324 11.78 31.04 -17.39
N SER A 325 12.67 30.37 -16.68
CA SER A 325 13.92 29.82 -17.21
C SER A 325 14.32 28.62 -16.38
N SER A 326 14.76 27.55 -17.02
CA SER A 326 15.25 26.33 -16.36
C SER A 326 16.78 26.25 -16.48
N TRP A 327 17.37 25.53 -15.56
CA TRP A 327 18.76 25.09 -15.61
C TRP A 327 18.97 23.93 -16.60
N SER A 328 17.93 23.15 -16.87
CA SER A 328 17.97 22.02 -17.80
C SER A 328 17.76 22.51 -19.24
N PRO A 329 18.61 22.05 -20.20
CA PRO A 329 18.48 22.43 -21.62
C PRO A 329 17.30 21.74 -22.31
N VAL A 330 16.68 20.76 -21.68
CA VAL A 330 15.56 19.92 -22.19
C VAL A 330 14.32 20.02 -21.32
N SER A 331 14.23 21.10 -20.54
CA SER A 331 13.10 21.32 -19.62
C SER A 331 11.83 21.65 -20.39
N ILE A 332 10.74 21.04 -19.98
CA ILE A 332 9.39 21.28 -20.50
C ILE A 332 8.52 21.84 -19.37
N ASN A 333 7.91 23.00 -19.61
CA ASN A 333 6.87 23.53 -18.75
C ASN A 333 5.57 22.74 -18.96
N VAL A 334 5.05 22.16 -17.89
CA VAL A 334 3.80 21.40 -17.93
C VAL A 334 2.63 22.26 -18.43
N LEU A 335 2.56 23.54 -18.03
CA LEU A 335 1.51 24.43 -18.51
C LEU A 335 1.60 24.68 -20.03
N GLU A 336 2.79 24.79 -20.58
CA GLU A 336 2.99 24.94 -22.03
C GLU A 336 2.67 23.64 -22.77
N LEU A 337 3.06 22.47 -22.22
CA LEU A 337 2.72 21.17 -22.76
C LEU A 337 1.20 21.00 -22.86
N ILE A 338 0.47 21.33 -21.80
CA ILE A 338 -1.00 21.22 -21.76
C ILE A 338 -1.66 22.14 -22.82
N GLN A 339 -1.11 23.34 -23.07
CA GLN A 339 -1.62 24.27 -24.08
C GLN A 339 -1.56 23.71 -25.51
N THR A 340 -0.71 22.73 -25.77
CA THR A 340 -0.59 22.10 -27.11
C THR A 340 -1.64 21.02 -27.37
N ILE A 341 -2.42 20.63 -26.36
CA ILE A 341 -3.49 19.65 -26.51
C ILE A 341 -4.58 20.23 -27.41
N THR A 342 -4.81 19.58 -28.55
CA THR A 342 -5.77 20.03 -29.55
C THR A 342 -7.23 19.67 -29.23
N ALA A 343 -7.45 18.61 -28.45
CA ALA A 343 -8.77 18.21 -27.97
C ALA A 343 -9.31 19.21 -26.94
N ASN A 344 -10.61 19.49 -26.96
CA ASN A 344 -11.25 20.27 -25.89
C ASN A 344 -11.05 19.59 -24.55
N HIS A 345 -10.55 20.31 -23.55
CA HIS A 345 -10.18 19.74 -22.27
C HIS A 345 -10.30 20.71 -21.10
N ASP A 346 -10.34 20.16 -19.90
CA ASP A 346 -10.26 20.86 -18.60
C ASP A 346 -9.09 20.31 -17.81
N VAL A 347 -8.25 21.18 -17.28
CA VAL A 347 -7.26 20.81 -16.27
C VAL A 347 -7.97 20.63 -14.92
N GLN A 348 -7.89 19.43 -14.36
CA GLN A 348 -8.52 19.07 -13.11
C GLN A 348 -7.56 19.13 -11.93
N LYS A 349 -6.26 18.90 -12.18
CA LYS A 349 -5.21 18.91 -11.16
C LYS A 349 -3.85 19.14 -11.82
N ILE A 350 -3.01 19.95 -11.18
CA ILE A 350 -1.55 19.96 -11.33
C ILE A 350 -0.98 20.08 -9.92
N GLU A 351 -0.16 19.14 -9.51
CA GLU A 351 0.40 19.10 -8.17
C GLU A 351 1.87 18.70 -8.19
N LEU A 352 2.68 19.44 -7.42
CA LEU A 352 4.06 19.06 -7.14
C LEU A 352 4.09 18.02 -6.02
N LEU A 353 4.59 16.83 -6.31
CA LEU A 353 4.65 15.70 -5.38
C LEU A 353 5.93 15.78 -4.52
N ASN A 354 5.96 16.77 -3.65
CA ASN A 354 7.11 17.08 -2.80
C ASN A 354 6.88 16.75 -1.31
N HIS A 355 5.77 16.14 -0.97
CA HIS A 355 5.35 15.89 0.42
C HIS A 355 6.43 15.17 1.25
N SER A 356 7.06 14.18 0.66
CA SER A 356 8.09 13.37 1.33
C SER A 356 9.51 13.62 0.79
N TYR A 357 9.69 14.67 -0.01
CA TYR A 357 11.00 15.04 -0.51
C TYR A 357 11.83 15.74 0.57
N LEU A 358 13.02 15.24 0.84
CA LEU A 358 13.95 15.79 1.82
C LEU A 358 14.98 16.70 1.12
N SER A 359 14.83 18.01 1.29
CA SER A 359 15.80 19.00 0.81
C SER A 359 17.04 19.03 1.70
N GLY A 360 18.20 19.40 1.09
CA GLY A 360 19.45 19.58 1.83
C GLY A 360 20.26 18.31 2.10
N LEU A 361 19.79 17.17 1.64
CA LEU A 361 20.57 15.93 1.66
C LEU A 361 21.61 15.89 0.53
N PRO A 362 22.68 15.09 0.65
CA PRO A 362 23.53 14.76 -0.48
C PRO A 362 22.68 14.23 -1.64
N ARG A 363 23.12 14.50 -2.88
CA ARG A 363 22.39 14.11 -4.08
C ARG A 363 22.23 12.58 -4.18
N PHE A 364 21.00 12.09 -4.20
CA PHE A 364 20.65 10.70 -4.48
C PHE A 364 19.22 10.64 -5.04
N ASP A 365 18.88 9.54 -5.70
CA ASP A 365 17.53 9.28 -6.21
C ASP A 365 16.58 8.97 -5.06
N GLN A 366 15.78 9.96 -4.65
CA GLN A 366 14.84 9.80 -3.54
C GLN A 366 13.60 8.96 -3.90
N THR A 367 13.33 8.74 -5.20
CA THR A 367 12.25 7.81 -5.63
C THR A 367 12.58 6.35 -5.31
N ARG A 368 13.81 6.06 -4.92
CA ARG A 368 14.21 4.74 -4.41
C ARG A 368 13.90 4.57 -2.92
N THR A 369 13.42 5.60 -2.26
CA THR A 369 12.84 5.51 -0.92
C THR A 369 11.36 5.12 -1.05
N PRO A 370 10.74 4.51 -0.03
CA PRO A 370 9.34 4.10 -0.12
C PRO A 370 8.33 5.26 -0.13
N PHE A 371 8.76 6.53 -0.04
CA PHE A 371 7.88 7.66 0.23
C PHE A 371 7.96 8.79 -0.78
N ALA A 372 9.13 9.05 -1.39
CA ALA A 372 9.34 10.26 -2.18
C ALA A 372 9.00 10.03 -3.66
N GLU A 373 7.93 10.65 -4.12
CA GLU A 373 7.53 10.59 -5.53
C GLU A 373 8.34 11.52 -6.44
N SER A 374 8.86 12.64 -5.89
CA SER A 374 9.76 13.60 -6.58
C SER A 374 9.28 14.02 -7.98
N GLY A 375 7.98 14.21 -8.15
CA GLY A 375 7.35 14.37 -9.47
C GLY A 375 6.26 15.42 -9.51
N ILE A 376 5.58 15.47 -10.65
CA ILE A 376 4.44 16.34 -10.92
C ILE A 376 3.28 15.45 -11.37
N GLU A 377 2.14 15.53 -10.69
CA GLU A 377 0.91 14.85 -11.10
C GLU A 377 -0.02 15.80 -11.83
N ILE A 378 -0.52 15.34 -12.98
CA ILE A 378 -1.37 16.10 -13.89
C ILE A 378 -2.64 15.28 -14.13
N VAL A 379 -3.81 15.90 -14.00
CA VAL A 379 -5.09 15.28 -14.36
C VAL A 379 -5.85 16.21 -15.30
N ILE A 380 -6.21 15.69 -16.47
CA ILE A 380 -6.90 16.41 -17.54
C ILE A 380 -8.16 15.63 -17.89
N LYS A 381 -9.28 16.33 -18.01
CA LYS A 381 -10.54 15.77 -18.50
C LYS A 381 -10.75 16.15 -19.97
N LYS A 382 -10.97 15.17 -20.84
CA LYS A 382 -11.40 15.42 -22.22
C LYS A 382 -12.86 15.84 -22.24
N ARG A 383 -13.16 16.98 -22.88
CA ARG A 383 -14.53 17.43 -23.08
C ARG A 383 -15.12 16.82 -24.35
N PRO A 384 -16.46 16.62 -24.44
CA PRO A 384 -17.11 16.40 -25.72
C PRO A 384 -16.82 17.53 -26.69
N GLN A 385 -16.79 17.18 -27.98
CA GLN A 385 -16.71 18.17 -29.07
C GLN A 385 -17.97 18.99 -29.15
#